data_c3ae71ccc157a2b143d72de9278d94fa
#
_entry.id   c3ae71ccc157a2b143d72de9278d94fa
#
_cell.length_a   1.000
_cell.length_b   1.000
_cell.length_c   1.000
_cell.angle_alpha   90.00
_cell.angle_beta   90.00
_cell.angle_gamma   90.00
#
_symmetry.space_group_name_H-M   'P 1'
#
loop_
_entity.id
_entity.type
_entity.pdbx_description
1 polymer ?
#
loop_
_entity_poly.entity_id
_entity_poly.type
_entity_poly.pdbx_seq_one_letter_code
_entity_poly.pdbx_strand_id
1 'polypeptide(L)'
;MCYNAHELCIIAHINIVIKFYGRRKMAKVSIIIPTYNVEMYLVECMDSVVNQTLKDIEIICINDGSTDSSLEILKGYAEKDDRIIIVDKENGGYGIGMNIGLDKATGEYIGIVEPDDFVPLN
;
A
#
# COMPACT_ATOMS: atom_id res chain seq x y z
N MET A 1 -0.05 -1.47 -21.95
CA MET A 1 0.15 -0.07 -21.55
C MET A 1 1.57 0.10 -21.05
N CYS A 2 2.27 1.10 -21.54
CA CYS A 2 3.63 1.39 -21.10
C CYS A 2 3.61 2.54 -20.09
N TYR A 3 4.40 2.40 -19.04
CA TYR A 3 4.60 3.46 -18.07
C TYR A 3 5.72 4.38 -18.55
N ASN A 4 5.63 5.65 -18.19
CA ASN A 4 6.76 6.56 -18.38
C ASN A 4 7.82 6.31 -17.28
N ALA A 5 8.93 7.04 -17.33
CA ALA A 5 10.02 6.84 -16.39
C ALA A 5 9.61 7.08 -14.92
N HIS A 6 8.69 8.03 -14.69
CA HIS A 6 8.22 8.31 -13.33
C HIS A 6 7.34 7.20 -12.78
N GLU A 7 6.51 6.63 -13.64
CA GLU A 7 5.66 5.49 -13.23
C GLU A 7 6.51 4.26 -12.95
N LEU A 8 7.58 4.05 -13.71
CA LEU A 8 8.49 2.95 -13.45
C LEU A 8 9.21 3.08 -12.11
N CYS A 9 9.46 4.30 -11.64
CA CYS A 9 10.09 4.50 -10.33
C CYS A 9 9.24 3.94 -9.19
N ILE A 10 7.92 4.10 -9.22
CA ILE A 10 7.06 3.54 -8.19
C ILE A 10 7.07 2.02 -8.25
N ILE A 11 7.07 1.44 -9.45
CA ILE A 11 7.09 -0.01 -9.64
C ILE A 11 8.39 -0.63 -9.09
N ALA A 12 9.51 0.07 -9.22
CA ALA A 12 10.81 -0.42 -8.75
C ALA A 12 10.85 -0.65 -7.24
N HIS A 13 9.96 -0.04 -6.47
CA HIS A 13 9.90 -0.17 -5.01
C HIS A 13 8.77 -1.10 -4.53
N ILE A 14 8.10 -1.77 -5.45
CA ILE A 14 6.99 -2.67 -5.16
C ILE A 14 7.49 -4.11 -5.33
N ASN A 15 7.22 -4.94 -4.33
CA ASN A 15 7.67 -6.33 -4.37
C ASN A 15 6.96 -7.15 -5.44
N ILE A 16 5.66 -6.94 -5.61
CA ILE A 16 4.85 -7.68 -6.57
C ILE A 16 3.91 -6.71 -7.27
N VAL A 17 3.88 -6.77 -8.60
CA VAL A 17 2.92 -6.00 -9.41
C VAL A 17 2.09 -6.98 -10.22
N ILE A 18 0.78 -6.91 -10.08
CA ILE A 18 -0.17 -7.77 -10.77
C ILE A 18 -1.14 -6.90 -11.55
N LYS A 19 -1.28 -7.18 -12.84
CA LYS A 19 -2.25 -6.48 -13.68
C LYS A 19 -3.57 -7.22 -13.68
N PHE A 20 -4.65 -6.49 -13.36
CA PHE A 20 -6.00 -7.02 -13.41
C PHE A 20 -6.70 -6.61 -14.69
N TYR A 21 -7.39 -7.56 -15.31
CA TYR A 21 -8.16 -7.34 -16.51
C TYR A 21 -9.64 -7.49 -16.20
N GLY A 22 -10.47 -6.70 -16.88
CA GLY A 22 -11.93 -6.81 -16.74
C GLY A 22 -12.51 -6.18 -15.50
N ARG A 23 -11.68 -5.60 -14.63
CA ARG A 23 -12.13 -4.88 -13.44
C ARG A 23 -12.50 -3.45 -13.78
N ARG A 24 -13.49 -2.91 -13.04
CA ARG A 24 -13.78 -1.48 -13.12
C ARG A 24 -12.58 -0.73 -12.53
N LYS A 25 -12.02 0.15 -13.33
CA LYS A 25 -10.84 0.90 -12.95
C LYS A 25 -11.24 2.19 -12.22
N MET A 26 -10.81 2.32 -10.95
CA MET A 26 -11.00 3.51 -10.13
C MET A 26 -9.70 4.28 -9.94
N ALA A 27 -8.58 3.60 -9.97
CA ALA A 27 -7.24 4.18 -9.85
C ALA A 27 -6.31 3.47 -10.82
N LYS A 28 -5.14 4.05 -11.08
CA LYS A 28 -4.13 3.41 -11.92
C LYS A 28 -3.49 2.22 -11.21
N VAL A 29 -3.09 2.44 -9.96
CA VAL A 29 -2.41 1.43 -9.15
C VAL A 29 -3.06 1.39 -7.78
N SER A 30 -3.30 0.18 -7.29
CA SER A 30 -3.66 -0.05 -5.90
C SER A 30 -2.44 -0.59 -5.17
N ILE A 31 -2.00 0.12 -4.14
CA ILE A 31 -0.85 -0.29 -3.34
C ILE A 31 -1.38 -0.89 -2.04
N ILE A 32 -1.03 -2.16 -1.79
CA ILE A 32 -1.42 -2.85 -0.57
C ILE A 32 -0.23 -2.87 0.36
N ILE A 33 -0.44 -2.37 1.58
CA ILE A 33 0.60 -2.30 2.60
C ILE A 33 0.17 -3.16 3.78
N PRO A 34 0.64 -4.41 3.87
CA PRO A 34 0.36 -5.24 5.02
C PRO A 34 1.12 -4.69 6.23
N THR A 35 0.43 -4.54 7.35
CA THR A 35 0.96 -3.88 8.53
C THR A 35 0.74 -4.74 9.76
N TYR A 36 1.83 -5.19 10.38
CA TYR A 36 1.78 -5.87 11.67
C TYR A 36 3.04 -5.55 12.46
N ASN A 37 2.87 -4.74 13.52
CA ASN A 37 3.97 -4.38 14.43
C ASN A 37 5.21 -3.87 13.69
N VAL A 38 5.01 -2.88 12.82
CA VAL A 38 6.09 -2.29 11.99
C VAL A 38 6.28 -0.80 12.26
N GLU A 39 5.96 -0.32 13.46
CA GLU A 39 6.03 1.11 13.78
C GLU A 39 7.40 1.72 13.48
N MET A 40 8.48 0.95 13.60
CA MET A 40 9.83 1.44 13.35
C MET A 40 10.10 1.76 11.88
N TYR A 41 9.36 1.14 10.96
CA TYR A 41 9.59 1.26 9.52
C TYR A 41 8.46 1.97 8.79
N LEU A 42 7.31 2.11 9.47
CA LEU A 42 6.07 2.48 8.80
C LEU A 42 6.09 3.93 8.29
N VAL A 43 6.64 4.86 9.06
CA VAL A 43 6.71 6.27 8.65
C VAL A 43 7.52 6.41 7.36
N GLU A 44 8.69 5.78 7.29
CA GLU A 44 9.53 5.84 6.10
C GLU A 44 8.81 5.23 4.89
N CYS A 45 8.15 4.09 5.11
CA CYS A 45 7.37 3.44 4.07
C CYS A 45 6.24 4.34 3.56
N MET A 46 5.42 4.85 4.47
CA MET A 46 4.29 5.70 4.11
C MET A 46 4.72 6.99 3.42
N ASP A 47 5.78 7.62 3.90
CA ASP A 47 6.31 8.83 3.28
C ASP A 47 6.73 8.56 1.84
N SER A 48 7.38 7.44 1.57
CA SER A 48 7.80 7.10 0.22
C SER A 48 6.62 6.82 -0.71
N VAL A 49 5.56 6.21 -0.19
CA VAL A 49 4.39 5.88 -1.00
C VAL A 49 3.55 7.12 -1.31
N VAL A 50 3.28 7.97 -0.32
CA VAL A 50 2.43 9.16 -0.53
C VAL A 50 3.12 10.20 -1.40
N ASN A 51 4.45 10.20 -1.45
CA ASN A 51 5.25 11.18 -2.20
C ASN A 51 5.68 10.69 -3.58
N GLN A 52 5.18 9.55 -4.04
CA GLN A 52 5.50 9.07 -5.39
C GLN A 52 5.00 10.02 -6.47
N THR A 53 5.69 10.03 -7.60
CA THR A 53 5.34 10.89 -8.73
C THR A 53 4.00 10.51 -9.35
N LEU A 54 3.68 9.23 -9.40
CA LEU A 54 2.36 8.77 -9.84
C LEU A 54 1.35 9.09 -8.75
N LYS A 55 0.39 9.95 -9.06
CA LYS A 55 -0.61 10.42 -8.10
C LYS A 55 -1.92 9.65 -8.13
N ASP A 56 -2.22 8.99 -9.24
CA ASP A 56 -3.44 8.22 -9.42
C ASP A 56 -3.29 6.83 -8.81
N ILE A 57 -3.20 6.79 -7.48
CA ILE A 57 -3.05 5.56 -6.70
C ILE A 57 -4.07 5.54 -5.57
N GLU A 58 -4.45 4.34 -5.18
CA GLU A 58 -5.11 4.13 -3.88
C GLU A 58 -4.16 3.33 -3.00
N ILE A 59 -4.18 3.62 -1.72
CA ILE A 59 -3.25 3.02 -0.76
C ILE A 59 -4.09 2.26 0.27
N ILE A 60 -4.00 0.93 0.25
CA ILE A 60 -4.79 0.06 1.12
C ILE A 60 -3.87 -0.50 2.20
N CYS A 61 -4.03 -0.01 3.41
CA CYS A 61 -3.23 -0.43 4.55
C CYS A 61 -4.01 -1.44 5.36
N ILE A 62 -3.48 -2.65 5.50
CA ILE A 62 -4.14 -3.72 6.24
C ILE A 62 -3.45 -3.85 7.59
N ASN A 63 -4.10 -3.35 8.64
CA ASN A 63 -3.58 -3.51 10.00
C ASN A 63 -4.06 -4.86 10.55
N ASP A 64 -3.13 -5.80 10.66
CA ASP A 64 -3.42 -7.19 11.06
C ASP A 64 -3.25 -7.37 12.57
N GLY A 65 -3.97 -6.57 13.34
CA GLY A 65 -3.97 -6.68 14.80
C GLY A 65 -2.69 -6.21 15.47
N SER A 66 -2.07 -5.14 14.96
CA SER A 66 -0.86 -4.59 15.57
C SER A 66 -1.10 -4.20 17.02
N THR A 67 -0.12 -4.50 17.86
CA THR A 67 -0.15 -4.14 19.30
C THR A 67 0.74 -2.94 19.61
N ASP A 68 1.48 -2.45 18.64
CA ASP A 68 2.31 -1.24 18.75
C ASP A 68 1.57 -0.01 18.21
N SER A 69 2.28 1.05 17.87
CA SER A 69 1.70 2.30 17.36
C SER A 69 1.42 2.31 15.85
N SER A 70 1.50 1.16 15.18
CA SER A 70 1.30 1.09 13.73
C SER A 70 -0.05 1.66 13.30
N LEU A 71 -1.13 1.30 13.98
CA LEU A 71 -2.47 1.77 13.61
C LEU A 71 -2.59 3.29 13.74
N GLU A 72 -2.07 3.87 14.80
CA GLU A 72 -2.09 5.31 15.03
C GLU A 72 -1.32 6.06 13.94
N ILE A 73 -0.20 5.50 13.53
CA ILE A 73 0.60 6.08 12.43
C ILE A 73 -0.21 6.08 11.14
N LEU A 74 -0.85 4.96 10.80
CA LEU A 74 -1.70 4.87 9.61
C LEU A 74 -2.85 5.89 9.66
N LYS A 75 -3.50 6.03 10.80
CA LYS A 75 -4.59 6.99 10.97
C LYS A 75 -4.11 8.43 10.75
N GLY A 76 -2.92 8.76 11.21
CA GLY A 76 -2.33 10.07 10.99
C GLY A 76 -2.14 10.38 9.50
N TYR A 77 -1.69 9.42 8.73
CA TYR A 77 -1.55 9.58 7.28
C TYR A 77 -2.91 9.69 6.59
N ALA A 78 -3.88 8.88 7.00
CA ALA A 78 -5.20 8.88 6.40
C ALA A 78 -5.95 10.21 6.60
N GLU A 79 -5.69 10.91 7.68
CA GLU A 79 -6.27 12.24 7.93
C GLU A 79 -5.77 13.28 6.92
N LYS A 80 -4.58 13.10 6.38
CA LYS A 80 -3.93 14.06 5.48
C LYS A 80 -4.03 13.67 4.01
N ASP A 81 -4.34 12.41 3.71
CA ASP A 81 -4.37 11.90 2.34
C ASP A 81 -5.58 10.98 2.18
N ASP A 82 -6.56 11.42 1.41
CA ASP A 82 -7.81 10.70 1.22
C ASP A 82 -7.68 9.48 0.32
N ARG A 83 -6.52 9.25 -0.30
CA ARG A 83 -6.25 8.04 -1.07
C ARG A 83 -6.00 6.82 -0.17
N ILE A 84 -5.78 7.03 1.13
CA ILE A 84 -5.44 5.98 2.08
C ILE A 84 -6.72 5.36 2.64
N ILE A 85 -6.81 4.05 2.51
CA ILE A 85 -7.88 3.23 3.07
C ILE A 85 -7.26 2.33 4.13
N ILE A 86 -7.79 2.36 5.34
CA ILE A 86 -7.30 1.52 6.43
C ILE A 86 -8.30 0.40 6.68
N VAL A 87 -7.81 -0.83 6.65
CA VAL A 87 -8.56 -2.00 7.11
C VAL A 87 -7.97 -2.42 8.44
N ASP A 88 -8.71 -2.21 9.51
CA ASP A 88 -8.31 -2.59 10.86
C ASP A 88 -9.00 -3.91 11.21
N LYS A 89 -8.22 -4.95 11.45
CA LYS A 89 -8.76 -6.29 11.69
C LYS A 89 -7.99 -6.99 12.80
N GLU A 90 -8.61 -8.00 13.39
CA GLU A 90 -7.93 -8.89 14.31
C GLU A 90 -6.83 -9.67 13.59
N ASN A 91 -5.76 -10.02 14.31
CA ASN A 91 -4.67 -10.79 13.73
C ASN A 91 -5.20 -12.11 13.17
N GLY A 92 -5.00 -12.30 11.88
CA GLY A 92 -5.41 -13.51 11.18
C GLY A 92 -4.33 -14.02 10.24
N GLY A 93 -3.20 -13.31 10.16
CA GLY A 93 -2.08 -13.69 9.33
C GLY A 93 -2.02 -12.95 8.00
N TYR A 94 -0.87 -13.03 7.38
CA TYR A 94 -0.53 -12.31 6.16
C TYR A 94 -1.50 -12.66 5.00
N GLY A 95 -1.78 -13.93 4.79
CA GLY A 95 -2.60 -14.37 3.66
C GLY A 95 -4.02 -13.82 3.71
N ILE A 96 -4.63 -13.82 4.89
CA ILE A 96 -6.00 -13.27 5.06
C ILE A 96 -5.99 -11.77 4.77
N GLY A 97 -5.01 -11.05 5.32
CA GLY A 97 -4.88 -9.62 5.08
C GLY A 97 -4.71 -9.30 3.60
N MET A 98 -3.87 -10.06 2.91
CA MET A 98 -3.65 -9.88 1.48
C MET A 98 -4.91 -10.14 0.67
N ASN A 99 -5.70 -11.16 1.01
CA ASN A 99 -6.95 -11.42 0.34
C ASN A 99 -7.93 -10.25 0.49
N ILE A 100 -8.00 -9.66 1.67
CA ILE A 100 -8.85 -8.48 1.90
C ILE A 100 -8.38 -7.31 1.05
N GLY A 101 -7.06 -7.07 1.02
CA GLY A 101 -6.50 -6.01 0.19
C GLY A 101 -6.80 -6.19 -1.29
N LEU A 102 -6.66 -7.40 -1.78
CA LEU A 102 -6.95 -7.73 -3.18
C LEU A 102 -8.43 -7.51 -3.51
N ASP A 103 -9.32 -7.88 -2.60
CA ASP A 103 -10.76 -7.68 -2.80
C ASP A 103 -11.14 -6.21 -2.84
N LYS A 104 -10.46 -5.37 -2.06
CA LYS A 104 -10.72 -3.93 -2.02
C LYS A 104 -10.07 -3.16 -3.17
N ALA A 105 -9.07 -3.71 -3.79
CA ALA A 105 -8.30 -3.01 -4.82
C ALA A 105 -9.14 -2.75 -6.06
N THR A 106 -9.10 -1.52 -6.56
CA THR A 106 -9.84 -1.08 -7.75
C THR A 106 -8.90 -0.70 -8.90
N GLY A 107 -7.60 -0.68 -8.67
CA GLY A 107 -6.63 -0.23 -9.65
C GLY A 107 -6.46 -1.17 -10.83
N GLU A 108 -5.95 -0.62 -11.92
CA GLU A 108 -5.56 -1.40 -13.09
C GLU A 108 -4.39 -2.34 -12.76
N TYR A 109 -3.50 -1.88 -11.89
CA TYR A 109 -2.36 -2.67 -11.39
C TYR A 109 -2.42 -2.73 -9.87
N ILE A 110 -1.87 -3.80 -9.30
CA ILE A 110 -1.73 -3.95 -7.86
C ILE A 110 -0.26 -4.11 -7.52
N GLY A 111 0.20 -3.29 -6.58
CA GLY A 111 1.52 -3.39 -6.01
C GLY A 111 1.44 -3.71 -4.53
N ILE A 112 2.42 -4.44 -4.02
CA ILE A 112 2.52 -4.78 -2.60
C ILE A 112 3.81 -4.19 -2.07
N VAL A 113 3.70 -3.37 -1.02
CA VAL A 113 4.85 -2.77 -0.36
C VAL A 113 4.86 -3.23 1.10
N GLU A 114 5.89 -3.96 1.48
CA GLU A 114 6.05 -4.43 2.86
C GLU A 114 6.94 -3.46 3.61
N PRO A 115 6.43 -2.84 4.72
CA PRO A 115 7.19 -1.79 5.41
C PRO A 115 8.57 -2.22 5.92
N ASP A 116 8.68 -3.45 6.41
CA ASP A 116 9.94 -3.99 6.95
C ASP A 116 10.94 -4.42 5.88
N ASP A 117 10.47 -4.58 4.64
CA ASP A 117 11.32 -4.89 3.48
C ASP A 117 11.60 -3.65 2.63
N PHE A 118 11.21 -2.49 3.12
CA PHE A 118 11.39 -1.25 2.38
C PHE A 118 12.88 -0.96 2.16
N VAL A 119 13.24 -0.70 0.91
CA VAL A 119 14.60 -0.30 0.55
C VAL A 119 14.61 1.21 0.38
N PRO A 120 15.39 1.94 1.20
CA PRO A 120 15.45 3.39 1.08
C PRO A 120 15.88 3.81 -0.33
N LEU A 121 15.30 4.90 -0.80
CA LEU A 121 15.72 5.54 -2.04
C LEU A 121 17.11 6.13 -1.85
N ASN A 122 18.03 5.76 -2.70
CA ASN A 122 19.37 6.33 -2.71
C ASN A 122 19.48 7.38 -3.82
#